data_a2921f75b842f24bde63de32c598bb8a
#
_entry.id   a2921f75b842f24bde63de32c598bb8a
#
_cell.length_a   1.000
_cell.length_b   1.000
_cell.length_c   1.000
_cell.angle_alpha   90.00
_cell.angle_beta   90.00
_cell.angle_gamma   90.00
#
_symmetry.space_group_name_H-M   'P 1'
#
loop_
_entity.id
_entity.type
_entity.pdbx_description
1 polymer ?
#
loop_
_entity_poly.entity_id
_entity_poly.type
_entity_poly.pdbx_seq_one_letter_code
_entity_poly.pdbx_strand_id
1 'polypeptide(L)'
;MEGPTPVSALLHRSTMVVAGVFLLFRCRPLLLGNSWALKFVAVLGAVTALFAARAALVQFDIKKIVAYSTTRQLGLMVVAIGLKIPEMALFHICTHAFFKALLFLCSGRVIHKLKKEQDLRKMSKVAKILPFTIRSIVIGRLALCGLPFLAGYYSKDVILEAGQVRIAKRMRIIISMVATLMTALYSLRLIFFLIIPFTNTGTINPISEENIRLKKPIIRLAAGVFISGWVIYLCLIKEEPLIVPFAKKITPIIMLAVATIVILNKMVTKSSQKITIFLRKKWFYTKVIHKKTLKITKSSRVSGVLRSLDQG
;
A
#
# COMPACT_ATOMS: atom_id res chain seq x y z
N MET A 1 -3.67 14.53 3.67
CA MET A 1 -3.31 13.70 4.83
C MET A 1 -3.08 14.54 6.08
N GLU A 2 -3.79 15.57 6.20
CA GLU A 2 -3.64 16.56 7.29
C GLU A 2 -4.50 16.22 8.52
N GLY A 3 -5.47 15.32 8.36
CA GLY A 3 -6.35 14.89 9.45
C GLY A 3 -5.64 14.13 10.58
N PRO A 4 -6.30 14.02 11.75
CA PRO A 4 -5.76 13.29 12.90
C PRO A 4 -5.52 11.82 12.55
N THR A 5 -4.43 11.26 13.10
CA THR A 5 -3.97 9.90 12.76
C THR A 5 -4.98 8.79 12.99
N PRO A 6 -5.82 8.79 14.07
CA PRO A 6 -6.85 7.76 14.26
C PRO A 6 -7.92 7.77 13.18
N VAL A 7 -8.40 8.96 12.76
CA VAL A 7 -9.40 9.11 11.70
C VAL A 7 -8.83 8.67 10.36
N SER A 8 -7.61 9.05 10.05
CA SER A 8 -6.95 8.59 8.82
C SER A 8 -6.67 7.10 8.82
N ALA A 9 -6.46 6.48 9.98
CA ALA A 9 -6.26 5.04 10.11
C ALA A 9 -7.55 4.25 9.84
N LEU A 10 -8.63 4.58 10.53
CA LEU A 10 -9.87 3.81 10.47
C LEU A 10 -10.74 4.22 9.28
N LEU A 11 -11.06 5.50 9.15
CA LEU A 11 -12.05 5.97 8.20
C LEU A 11 -11.50 6.01 6.76
N HIS A 12 -10.37 6.69 6.55
CA HIS A 12 -9.87 6.91 5.19
C HIS A 12 -9.11 5.73 4.58
N ARG A 13 -8.62 4.77 5.39
CA ARG A 13 -7.70 3.75 4.90
C ARG A 13 -8.21 2.32 4.96
N SER A 14 -8.89 1.94 6.03
CA SER A 14 -9.44 0.60 6.17
C SER A 14 -10.84 0.46 5.56
N THR A 15 -11.62 1.54 5.50
CA THR A 15 -13.03 1.47 5.10
C THR A 15 -13.37 2.26 3.84
N MET A 16 -13.19 3.56 3.82
CA MET A 16 -13.68 4.42 2.74
C MET A 16 -13.01 4.14 1.38
N VAL A 17 -11.70 3.91 1.37
CA VAL A 17 -10.97 3.66 0.11
C VAL A 17 -11.32 2.30 -0.50
N VAL A 18 -11.75 1.35 0.34
CA VAL A 18 -12.15 0.01 -0.09
C VAL A 18 -13.57 -0.01 -0.68
N ALA A 19 -14.38 1.01 -0.40
CA ALA A 19 -15.77 1.08 -0.89
C ALA A 19 -15.88 0.92 -2.41
N GLY A 20 -14.96 1.52 -3.19
CA GLY A 20 -14.94 1.36 -4.63
C GLY A 20 -14.65 -0.08 -5.09
N VAL A 21 -13.78 -0.80 -4.40
CA VAL A 21 -13.50 -2.20 -4.68
C VAL A 21 -14.70 -3.08 -4.30
N PHE A 22 -15.34 -2.76 -3.17
CA PHE A 22 -16.54 -3.46 -2.73
C PHE A 22 -17.72 -3.24 -3.70
N LEU A 23 -17.86 -2.04 -4.25
CA LEU A 23 -18.84 -1.76 -5.31
C LEU A 23 -18.59 -2.64 -6.54
N LEU A 24 -17.34 -2.72 -7.02
CA LEU A 24 -16.98 -3.60 -8.14
C LEU A 24 -17.26 -5.08 -7.82
N PHE A 25 -17.05 -5.49 -6.56
CA PHE A 25 -17.40 -6.84 -6.10
C PHE A 25 -18.91 -7.09 -6.19
N ARG A 26 -19.74 -6.15 -5.76
CA ARG A 26 -21.21 -6.25 -5.83
C ARG A 26 -21.73 -6.20 -7.28
N CYS A 27 -21.10 -5.44 -8.15
CA CYS A 27 -21.42 -5.37 -9.60
C CYS A 27 -20.86 -6.55 -10.39
N ARG A 28 -20.38 -7.62 -9.73
CA ARG A 28 -19.86 -8.84 -10.36
C ARG A 28 -20.76 -9.41 -11.48
N PRO A 29 -22.08 -9.55 -11.30
CA PRO A 29 -22.95 -10.14 -12.34
C PRO A 29 -22.88 -9.34 -13.66
N LEU A 30 -22.88 -8.03 -13.59
CA LEU A 30 -22.76 -7.14 -14.76
C LEU A 30 -21.40 -7.24 -15.44
N LEU A 31 -20.33 -7.38 -14.65
CA LEU A 31 -18.96 -7.48 -15.16
C LEU A 31 -18.69 -8.83 -15.83
N LEU A 32 -19.29 -9.92 -15.34
CA LEU A 32 -19.08 -11.27 -15.87
C LEU A 32 -19.62 -11.42 -17.30
N GLY A 33 -20.69 -10.71 -17.65
CA GLY A 33 -21.25 -10.69 -18.99
C GLY A 33 -20.33 -10.06 -20.04
N ASN A 34 -19.40 -9.21 -19.64
CA ASN A 34 -18.51 -8.50 -20.56
C ASN A 34 -17.02 -8.83 -20.29
N SER A 35 -16.44 -9.70 -21.10
CA SER A 35 -15.04 -10.10 -20.99
C SER A 35 -14.04 -8.94 -21.20
N TRP A 36 -14.42 -7.93 -21.98
CA TRP A 36 -13.63 -6.73 -22.23
C TRP A 36 -13.51 -5.84 -20.97
N ALA A 37 -14.63 -5.63 -20.27
CA ALA A 37 -14.68 -4.88 -19.02
C ALA A 37 -13.77 -5.51 -17.96
N LEU A 38 -13.80 -6.83 -17.80
CA LEU A 38 -12.91 -7.55 -16.86
C LEU A 38 -11.43 -7.39 -17.22
N LYS A 39 -11.08 -7.46 -18.51
CA LYS A 39 -9.70 -7.23 -18.95
C LYS A 39 -9.23 -5.81 -18.65
N PHE A 40 -10.09 -4.83 -18.87
CA PHE A 40 -9.80 -3.42 -18.59
C PHE A 40 -9.62 -3.17 -17.10
N VAL A 41 -10.51 -3.70 -16.25
CA VAL A 41 -10.42 -3.63 -14.79
C VAL A 41 -9.09 -4.23 -14.30
N ALA A 42 -8.70 -5.42 -14.81
CA ALA A 42 -7.44 -6.05 -14.42
C ALA A 42 -6.21 -5.22 -14.82
N VAL A 43 -6.21 -4.59 -16.01
CA VAL A 43 -5.11 -3.72 -16.46
C VAL A 43 -5.02 -2.46 -15.59
N LEU A 44 -6.15 -1.80 -15.33
CA LEU A 44 -6.20 -0.64 -14.45
C LEU A 44 -5.66 -0.97 -13.05
N GLY A 45 -6.08 -2.11 -12.48
CA GLY A 45 -5.59 -2.57 -11.18
C GLY A 45 -4.08 -2.80 -11.16
N ALA A 46 -3.53 -3.42 -12.20
CA ALA A 46 -2.09 -3.67 -12.29
C ALA A 46 -1.27 -2.38 -12.45
N VAL A 47 -1.72 -1.45 -13.30
CA VAL A 47 -1.06 -0.16 -13.51
C VAL A 47 -1.11 0.70 -12.25
N THR A 48 -2.25 0.77 -11.57
CA THR A 48 -2.37 1.51 -10.30
C THR A 48 -1.49 0.92 -9.21
N ALA A 49 -1.40 -0.41 -9.11
CA ALA A 49 -0.52 -1.09 -8.17
C ALA A 49 0.96 -0.75 -8.42
N LEU A 50 1.39 -0.76 -9.67
CA LEU A 50 2.76 -0.45 -10.05
C LEU A 50 3.10 1.03 -9.82
N PHE A 51 2.20 1.95 -10.18
CA PHE A 51 2.36 3.38 -9.94
C PHE A 51 2.51 3.68 -8.44
N ALA A 52 1.62 3.15 -7.62
CA ALA A 52 1.63 3.36 -6.18
C ALA A 52 2.90 2.78 -5.53
N ALA A 53 3.35 1.60 -5.97
CA ALA A 53 4.56 0.97 -5.45
C ALA A 53 5.81 1.81 -5.76
N ARG A 54 5.94 2.33 -6.99
CA ARG A 54 7.03 3.25 -7.37
C ARG A 54 7.01 4.54 -6.54
N ALA A 55 5.82 5.13 -6.35
CA ALA A 55 5.67 6.33 -5.54
C ALA A 55 6.08 6.09 -4.08
N ALA A 56 5.70 4.93 -3.50
CA ALA A 56 6.07 4.56 -2.14
C ALA A 56 7.59 4.43 -1.93
N LEU A 57 8.32 3.91 -2.94
CA LEU A 57 9.78 3.74 -2.87
C LEU A 57 10.55 5.06 -2.72
N VAL A 58 10.02 6.14 -3.26
CA VAL A 58 10.77 7.41 -3.34
C VAL A 58 10.37 8.38 -2.22
N GLN A 59 9.25 8.14 -1.53
CA GLN A 59 8.83 8.99 -0.43
C GLN A 59 9.69 8.77 0.83
N PHE A 60 9.88 9.85 1.60
CA PHE A 60 10.54 9.82 2.90
C PHE A 60 9.54 10.02 4.06
N ASP A 61 8.35 10.53 3.79
CA ASP A 61 7.31 10.75 4.80
C ASP A 61 6.63 9.43 5.15
N ILE A 62 6.69 9.02 6.43
CA ILE A 62 6.10 7.75 6.91
C ILE A 62 4.60 7.65 6.58
N LYS A 63 3.83 8.73 6.78
CA LYS A 63 2.40 8.76 6.43
C LYS A 63 2.16 8.53 4.94
N LYS A 64 2.96 9.18 4.06
CA LYS A 64 2.83 9.03 2.61
C LYS A 64 3.19 7.64 2.14
N ILE A 65 4.24 7.02 2.72
CA ILE A 65 4.61 5.64 2.38
C ILE A 65 3.49 4.67 2.73
N VAL A 66 2.94 4.78 3.95
CA VAL A 66 1.82 3.93 4.36
C VAL A 66 0.59 4.18 3.48
N ALA A 67 0.39 5.41 2.99
CA ALA A 67 -0.66 5.79 2.07
C ALA A 67 -0.55 5.13 0.69
N TYR A 68 0.60 5.28 0.04
CA TYR A 68 0.82 4.66 -1.27
C TYR A 68 0.80 3.14 -1.19
N SER A 69 1.21 2.59 -0.04
CA SER A 69 1.08 1.15 0.17
C SER A 69 -0.37 0.67 0.23
N THR A 70 -1.35 1.51 0.67
CA THR A 70 -2.78 1.15 0.56
C THR A 70 -3.28 1.18 -0.88
N THR A 71 -2.97 2.26 -1.63
CA THR A 71 -3.35 2.37 -3.04
C THR A 71 -2.83 1.19 -3.87
N ARG A 72 -1.62 0.71 -3.55
CA ARG A 72 -1.06 -0.48 -4.19
C ARG A 72 -1.87 -1.74 -3.90
N GLN A 73 -2.28 -1.95 -2.64
CA GLN A 73 -3.08 -3.12 -2.28
C GLN A 73 -4.48 -3.08 -2.91
N LEU A 74 -5.09 -1.89 -3.02
CA LEU A 74 -6.33 -1.72 -3.77
C LEU A 74 -6.17 -2.13 -5.23
N GLY A 75 -5.06 -1.74 -5.87
CA GLY A 75 -4.76 -2.21 -7.22
C GLY A 75 -4.72 -3.73 -7.33
N LEU A 76 -4.16 -4.43 -6.33
CA LEU A 76 -4.16 -5.89 -6.29
C LEU A 76 -5.57 -6.48 -6.15
N MET A 77 -6.42 -5.89 -5.29
CA MET A 77 -7.83 -6.30 -5.14
C MET A 77 -8.62 -6.15 -6.45
N VAL A 78 -8.40 -5.03 -7.16
CA VAL A 78 -9.01 -4.79 -8.47
C VAL A 78 -8.52 -5.80 -9.52
N VAL A 79 -7.23 -6.19 -9.47
CA VAL A 79 -6.70 -7.27 -10.33
C VAL A 79 -7.41 -8.58 -10.04
N ALA A 80 -7.64 -8.94 -8.76
CA ALA A 80 -8.33 -10.17 -8.38
C ALA A 80 -9.76 -10.23 -8.94
N ILE A 81 -10.51 -9.11 -8.90
CA ILE A 81 -11.84 -9.02 -9.52
C ILE A 81 -11.74 -9.23 -11.03
N GLY A 82 -10.79 -8.57 -11.69
CA GLY A 82 -10.57 -8.72 -13.14
C GLY A 82 -10.09 -10.11 -13.57
N LEU A 83 -9.53 -10.91 -12.64
CA LEU A 83 -9.18 -12.32 -12.83
C LEU A 83 -10.35 -13.28 -12.58
N LYS A 84 -11.55 -12.79 -12.33
CA LYS A 84 -12.74 -13.56 -11.98
C LYS A 84 -12.64 -14.32 -10.64
N ILE A 85 -11.89 -13.79 -9.66
CA ILE A 85 -11.73 -14.34 -8.33
C ILE A 85 -12.12 -13.29 -7.29
N PRO A 86 -13.38 -12.85 -7.25
CA PRO A 86 -13.81 -11.77 -6.37
C PRO A 86 -13.78 -12.17 -4.89
N GLU A 87 -13.95 -13.43 -4.55
CA GLU A 87 -13.89 -13.95 -3.18
C GLU A 87 -12.52 -13.70 -2.55
N MET A 88 -11.45 -13.92 -3.33
CA MET A 88 -10.09 -13.59 -2.89
C MET A 88 -9.86 -12.09 -2.74
N ALA A 89 -10.53 -11.25 -3.54
CA ALA A 89 -10.51 -9.81 -3.32
C ALA A 89 -11.17 -9.44 -1.99
N LEU A 90 -12.35 -10.03 -1.67
CA LEU A 90 -13.02 -9.82 -0.39
C LEU A 90 -12.17 -10.29 0.78
N PHE A 91 -11.57 -11.47 0.68
CA PHE A 91 -10.66 -12.00 1.67
C PHE A 91 -9.48 -11.04 1.93
N HIS A 92 -8.88 -10.53 0.86
CA HIS A 92 -7.78 -9.57 0.99
C HIS A 92 -8.23 -8.23 1.58
N ILE A 93 -9.47 -7.79 1.34
CA ILE A 93 -10.05 -6.62 2.00
C ILE A 93 -10.04 -6.80 3.53
N CYS A 94 -10.54 -7.93 4.01
CA CYS A 94 -10.62 -8.22 5.44
C CYS A 94 -9.24 -8.27 6.10
N THR A 95 -8.30 -9.04 5.53
CA THR A 95 -6.93 -9.15 6.08
C THR A 95 -6.18 -7.83 6.00
N HIS A 96 -6.36 -7.07 4.91
CA HIS A 96 -5.76 -5.76 4.71
C HIS A 96 -6.17 -4.76 5.79
N ALA A 97 -7.41 -4.78 6.26
CA ALA A 97 -7.88 -3.88 7.29
C ALA A 97 -7.05 -4.00 8.58
N PHE A 98 -6.76 -5.23 9.04
CA PHE A 98 -5.99 -5.47 10.26
C PHE A 98 -4.57 -4.90 10.20
N PHE A 99 -3.76 -5.31 9.22
CA PHE A 99 -2.37 -4.87 9.18
C PHE A 99 -2.22 -3.40 8.79
N LYS A 100 -3.19 -2.81 8.09
CA LYS A 100 -3.16 -1.38 7.79
C LYS A 100 -3.54 -0.52 8.98
N ALA A 101 -4.59 -0.87 9.70
CA ALA A 101 -4.94 -0.18 10.94
C ALA A 101 -3.77 -0.21 11.93
N LEU A 102 -3.12 -1.37 12.07
CA LEU A 102 -1.91 -1.51 12.89
C LEU A 102 -0.81 -0.53 12.48
N LEU A 103 -0.46 -0.51 11.18
CA LEU A 103 0.59 0.36 10.66
C LEU A 103 0.31 1.85 10.86
N PHE A 104 -0.95 2.28 10.69
CA PHE A 104 -1.32 3.67 10.87
C PHE A 104 -1.31 4.10 12.33
N LEU A 105 -1.87 3.29 13.24
CA LEU A 105 -1.85 3.60 14.67
C LEU A 105 -0.41 3.68 15.19
N CYS A 106 0.43 2.72 14.81
CA CYS A 106 1.83 2.73 15.22
C CYS A 106 2.60 3.91 14.62
N SER A 107 2.41 4.23 13.34
CA SER A 107 3.03 5.40 12.73
C SER A 107 2.57 6.71 13.38
N GLY A 108 1.30 6.79 13.79
CA GLY A 108 0.76 7.91 14.54
C GLY A 108 1.46 8.12 15.89
N ARG A 109 1.71 7.04 16.64
CA ARG A 109 2.47 7.10 17.89
C ARG A 109 3.90 7.60 17.70
N VAL A 110 4.58 7.08 16.66
CA VAL A 110 5.95 7.52 16.32
C VAL A 110 5.97 9.01 16.03
N ILE A 111 5.07 9.51 15.19
CA ILE A 111 4.99 10.92 14.81
C ILE A 111 4.67 11.82 16.03
N HIS A 112 3.74 11.37 16.89
CA HIS A 112 3.41 12.11 18.12
C HIS A 112 4.58 12.18 19.08
N LYS A 113 5.34 11.09 19.24
CA LYS A 113 6.55 11.06 20.08
C LYS A 113 7.65 11.99 19.56
N LEU A 114 7.80 12.10 18.25
CA LEU A 114 8.80 12.94 17.58
C LEU A 114 8.28 14.36 17.25
N LYS A 115 7.41 14.94 18.08
CA LYS A 115 6.90 16.32 17.92
C LYS A 115 6.40 16.63 16.49
N LYS A 116 5.59 15.73 15.92
CA LYS A 116 4.99 15.83 14.57
C LYS A 116 5.97 15.68 13.39
N GLU A 117 7.24 15.32 13.62
CA GLU A 117 8.15 14.97 12.52
C GLU A 117 7.64 13.77 11.76
N GLN A 118 7.66 13.84 10.42
CA GLN A 118 7.16 12.78 9.52
C GLN A 118 8.28 12.21 8.62
N ASP A 119 9.41 12.90 8.53
CA ASP A 119 10.52 12.52 7.65
C ASP A 119 11.35 11.40 8.29
N LEU A 120 11.38 10.23 7.62
CA LEU A 120 12.12 9.05 8.08
C LEU A 120 13.62 9.30 8.29
N ARG A 121 14.22 10.24 7.55
CA ARG A 121 15.65 10.57 7.66
C ARG A 121 15.98 11.24 8.99
N LYS A 122 15.00 11.89 9.62
CA LYS A 122 15.12 12.52 10.92
C LYS A 122 14.71 11.60 12.08
N MET A 123 14.15 10.42 11.77
CA MET A 123 13.68 9.43 12.74
C MET A 123 14.80 8.45 13.10
N SER A 124 15.79 8.87 13.86
CA SER A 124 16.83 7.96 14.35
C SER A 124 16.55 7.50 15.79
N LYS A 125 17.10 6.34 16.16
CA LYS A 125 16.99 5.73 17.52
C LYS A 125 15.55 5.47 18.01
N VAL A 126 14.53 5.52 17.12
CA VAL A 126 13.12 5.31 17.51
C VAL A 126 12.89 3.91 18.05
N ALA A 127 13.64 2.92 17.55
CA ALA A 127 13.56 1.54 18.06
C ALA A 127 13.96 1.41 19.53
N LYS A 128 14.88 2.27 20.02
CA LYS A 128 15.26 2.30 21.44
C LYS A 128 14.23 3.01 22.31
N ILE A 129 13.56 4.02 21.76
CA ILE A 129 12.59 4.85 22.49
C ILE A 129 11.21 4.19 22.55
N LEU A 130 10.78 3.55 21.47
CA LEU A 130 9.47 2.93 21.30
C LEU A 130 9.60 1.47 20.82
N PRO A 131 10.20 0.56 21.62
CA PRO A 131 10.51 -0.80 21.19
C PRO A 131 9.24 -1.59 20.85
N PHE A 132 8.16 -1.46 21.62
CA PHE A 132 6.90 -2.16 21.36
C PHE A 132 6.21 -1.69 20.06
N THR A 133 6.14 -0.36 19.83
CA THR A 133 5.52 0.18 18.61
C THR A 133 6.32 -0.18 17.36
N ILE A 134 7.64 -0.19 17.44
CA ILE A 134 8.47 -0.57 16.29
C ILE A 134 8.34 -2.07 15.99
N ARG A 135 8.32 -2.96 17.00
CA ARG A 135 8.03 -4.39 16.78
C ARG A 135 6.68 -4.59 16.09
N SER A 136 5.65 -3.85 16.50
CA SER A 136 4.32 -3.90 15.87
C SER A 136 4.34 -3.39 14.42
N ILE A 137 5.12 -2.35 14.11
CA ILE A 137 5.32 -1.88 12.73
C ILE A 137 6.02 -2.95 11.89
N VAL A 138 7.03 -3.60 12.44
CA VAL A 138 7.75 -4.69 11.75
C VAL A 138 6.79 -5.81 11.40
N ILE A 139 5.98 -6.29 12.34
CA ILE A 139 4.96 -7.33 12.10
C ILE A 139 4.01 -6.92 10.98
N GLY A 140 3.44 -5.72 11.04
CA GLY A 140 2.53 -5.23 10.00
C GLY A 140 3.18 -5.06 8.63
N ARG A 141 4.47 -4.72 8.58
CA ARG A 141 5.25 -4.62 7.34
C ARG A 141 5.61 -5.98 6.75
N LEU A 142 5.93 -6.94 7.59
CA LEU A 142 6.20 -8.31 7.19
C LEU A 142 4.93 -9.00 6.66
N ALA A 143 3.77 -8.73 7.29
CA ALA A 143 2.48 -9.17 6.77
C ALA A 143 2.18 -8.55 5.38
N LEU A 144 2.51 -7.28 5.18
CA LEU A 144 2.35 -6.62 3.89
C LEU A 144 3.30 -7.18 2.81
N CYS A 145 4.49 -7.64 3.19
CA CYS A 145 5.41 -8.33 2.28
C CYS A 145 4.86 -9.68 1.83
N GLY A 146 4.04 -10.35 2.64
CA GLY A 146 3.55 -11.70 2.42
C GLY A 146 4.48 -12.76 2.99
N LEU A 147 5.04 -12.53 4.20
CA LEU A 147 5.78 -13.58 4.89
C LEU A 147 4.83 -14.71 5.29
N PRO A 148 5.27 -15.97 5.19
CA PRO A 148 4.50 -17.13 5.64
C PRO A 148 3.98 -16.95 7.07
N PHE A 149 2.84 -17.57 7.38
CA PHE A 149 2.12 -17.52 8.66
C PHE A 149 1.48 -16.18 9.03
N LEU A 150 1.62 -15.14 8.22
CA LEU A 150 0.94 -13.86 8.41
C LEU A 150 -0.26 -13.71 7.47
N ALA A 151 -1.27 -12.93 7.87
CA ALA A 151 -2.52 -12.74 7.12
C ALA A 151 -2.30 -12.33 5.65
N GLY A 152 -1.24 -11.58 5.37
CA GLY A 152 -0.91 -11.15 4.02
C GLY A 152 -0.46 -12.26 3.08
N TYR A 153 0.14 -13.33 3.61
CA TYR A 153 0.53 -14.50 2.84
C TYR A 153 -0.70 -15.22 2.27
N TYR A 154 -1.63 -15.59 3.13
CA TYR A 154 -2.84 -16.34 2.73
C TYR A 154 -3.68 -15.62 1.67
N SER A 155 -3.75 -14.30 1.72
CA SER A 155 -4.60 -13.54 0.81
C SER A 155 -3.88 -13.08 -0.46
N LYS A 156 -2.67 -12.55 -0.34
CA LYS A 156 -1.93 -11.94 -1.46
C LYS A 156 -1.34 -12.98 -2.39
N ASP A 157 -0.72 -14.03 -1.81
CA ASP A 157 0.01 -15.00 -2.61
C ASP A 157 -0.96 -15.88 -3.41
N VAL A 158 -2.13 -16.22 -2.84
CA VAL A 158 -3.19 -16.92 -3.57
C VAL A 158 -3.70 -16.11 -4.77
N ILE A 159 -3.85 -14.78 -4.65
CA ILE A 159 -4.23 -13.92 -5.79
C ILE A 159 -3.15 -13.96 -6.89
N LEU A 160 -1.88 -13.94 -6.52
CA LEU A 160 -0.78 -13.98 -7.47
C LEU A 160 -0.65 -15.36 -8.16
N GLU A 161 -0.80 -16.43 -7.39
CA GLU A 161 -0.79 -17.81 -7.88
C GLU A 161 -1.95 -18.07 -8.85
N ALA A 162 -3.15 -17.68 -8.46
CA ALA A 162 -4.33 -17.79 -9.33
C ALA A 162 -4.18 -16.97 -10.62
N GLY A 163 -3.53 -15.82 -10.55
CA GLY A 163 -3.16 -15.04 -11.72
C GLY A 163 -2.19 -15.75 -12.66
N GLN A 164 -1.25 -16.54 -12.11
CA GLN A 164 -0.27 -17.30 -12.90
C GLN A 164 -0.83 -18.53 -13.59
N VAL A 165 -1.86 -19.14 -13.01
CA VAL A 165 -2.51 -20.33 -13.57
C VAL A 165 -3.50 -19.97 -14.68
N ARG A 166 -4.28 -18.92 -14.46
CA ARG A 166 -5.24 -18.44 -15.46
C ARG A 166 -4.50 -17.69 -16.57
N ILE A 167 -4.53 -18.21 -17.79
CA ILE A 167 -3.82 -17.76 -19.02
C ILE A 167 -4.24 -16.34 -19.47
N ALA A 168 -4.47 -15.45 -18.57
CA ALA A 168 -4.81 -14.07 -18.87
C ALA A 168 -3.54 -13.25 -19.11
N LYS A 169 -3.14 -13.12 -20.36
CA LYS A 169 -2.03 -12.30 -20.92
C LYS A 169 -0.87 -12.05 -19.93
N ARG A 170 0.27 -12.71 -20.14
CA ARG A 170 1.52 -12.69 -19.35
C ARG A 170 1.91 -11.31 -18.79
N MET A 171 1.63 -10.22 -19.52
CA MET A 171 1.97 -8.86 -19.14
C MET A 171 1.34 -8.39 -17.82
N ARG A 172 0.06 -8.73 -17.55
CA ARG A 172 -0.62 -8.30 -16.30
C ARG A 172 -0.02 -8.95 -15.07
N ILE A 173 0.38 -10.21 -15.21
CA ILE A 173 1.01 -10.98 -14.14
C ILE A 173 2.43 -10.45 -13.88
N ILE A 174 3.20 -10.18 -14.93
CA ILE A 174 4.53 -9.59 -14.80
C ILE A 174 4.44 -8.25 -14.07
N ILE A 175 3.50 -7.38 -14.44
CA ILE A 175 3.29 -6.09 -13.78
C ILE A 175 2.93 -6.27 -12.30
N SER A 176 2.06 -7.23 -11.97
CA SER A 176 1.69 -7.51 -10.58
C SER A 176 2.87 -8.08 -9.78
N MET A 177 3.70 -8.94 -10.38
CA MET A 177 4.91 -9.47 -9.76
C MET A 177 5.95 -8.39 -9.50
N VAL A 178 6.20 -7.50 -10.47
CA VAL A 178 7.07 -6.34 -10.26
C VAL A 178 6.54 -5.44 -9.15
N ALA A 179 5.22 -5.22 -9.09
CA ALA A 179 4.61 -4.47 -8.01
C ALA A 179 4.81 -5.15 -6.65
N THR A 180 4.81 -6.49 -6.55
CA THR A 180 5.09 -7.19 -5.29
C THR A 180 6.55 -7.06 -4.86
N LEU A 181 7.50 -7.17 -5.78
CA LEU A 181 8.90 -6.91 -5.50
C LEU A 181 9.10 -5.49 -4.95
N MET A 182 8.46 -4.49 -5.57
CA MET A 182 8.52 -3.11 -5.09
C MET A 182 7.91 -2.96 -3.68
N THR A 183 6.89 -3.77 -3.31
CA THR A 183 6.34 -3.73 -1.94
C THR A 183 7.32 -4.23 -0.91
N ALA A 184 8.03 -5.29 -1.19
CA ALA A 184 9.09 -5.79 -0.32
C ALA A 184 10.18 -4.72 -0.16
N LEU A 185 10.60 -4.08 -1.26
CA LEU A 185 11.61 -3.04 -1.24
C LEU A 185 11.24 -1.84 -0.34
N TYR A 186 10.07 -1.22 -0.49
CA TYR A 186 9.75 -0.06 0.35
C TYR A 186 9.44 -0.44 1.80
N SER A 187 8.92 -1.65 2.06
CA SER A 187 8.65 -2.09 3.43
C SER A 187 9.92 -2.36 4.21
N LEU A 188 10.87 -3.08 3.61
CA LEU A 188 12.18 -3.32 4.21
C LEU A 188 12.98 -2.03 4.38
N ARG A 189 12.93 -1.12 3.40
CA ARG A 189 13.54 0.21 3.50
C ARG A 189 13.01 0.97 4.72
N LEU A 190 11.70 0.95 4.97
CA LEU A 190 11.11 1.63 6.12
C LEU A 190 11.54 0.98 7.43
N ILE A 191 11.57 -0.36 7.51
CA ILE A 191 12.07 -1.10 8.68
C ILE A 191 13.51 -0.70 8.97
N PHE A 192 14.34 -0.66 7.93
CA PHE A 192 15.74 -0.29 8.04
C PHE A 192 15.93 1.12 8.63
N PHE A 193 15.22 2.14 8.13
CA PHE A 193 15.30 3.50 8.66
C PHE A 193 14.82 3.63 10.11
N LEU A 194 13.88 2.80 10.54
CA LEU A 194 13.38 2.84 11.92
C LEU A 194 14.28 2.13 12.92
N ILE A 195 15.02 1.10 12.48
CA ILE A 195 15.88 0.29 13.35
C ILE A 195 17.29 0.88 13.44
N ILE A 196 17.88 1.30 12.31
CA ILE A 196 19.26 1.77 12.28
C ILE A 196 19.36 3.19 12.82
N PRO A 197 20.28 3.44 13.75
CA PRO A 197 20.48 4.78 14.29
C PRO A 197 21.27 5.64 13.30
N PHE A 198 20.59 6.60 12.65
CA PHE A 198 21.22 7.71 11.95
C PHE A 198 21.42 8.88 12.93
N THR A 199 22.42 9.72 12.70
CA THR A 199 22.98 10.68 13.65
C THR A 199 22.10 11.85 14.08
N ASN A 200 20.99 12.12 13.40
CA ASN A 200 20.15 13.30 13.68
C ASN A 200 18.82 12.92 14.34
N THR A 201 18.80 12.90 15.67
CA THR A 201 17.53 12.84 16.43
C THR A 201 16.96 14.23 16.60
N GLY A 202 15.76 14.46 16.07
CA GLY A 202 14.94 15.61 16.47
C GLY A 202 14.55 15.55 17.97
N THR A 203 13.98 16.62 18.47
CA THR A 203 13.48 16.71 19.86
C THR A 203 12.47 15.61 20.17
N ILE A 204 12.64 14.93 21.31
CA ILE A 204 11.84 13.79 21.75
C ILE A 204 10.88 14.25 22.85
N ASN A 205 9.61 13.86 22.75
CA ASN A 205 8.66 14.08 23.83
C ASN A 205 8.86 13.03 24.95
N PRO A 206 8.75 13.41 26.24
CA PRO A 206 8.96 12.49 27.36
C PRO A 206 7.81 11.52 27.63
N ILE A 207 6.99 11.17 26.62
CA ILE A 207 5.86 10.26 26.78
C ILE A 207 6.39 8.84 26.90
N SER A 208 6.15 8.17 28.04
CA SER A 208 6.49 6.76 28.25
C SER A 208 5.64 5.84 27.36
N GLU A 209 6.22 4.72 26.94
CA GLU A 209 5.49 3.68 26.19
C GLU A 209 4.50 2.87 27.07
N GLU A 210 4.47 3.14 28.38
CA GLU A 210 3.80 2.32 29.37
C GLU A 210 2.28 2.43 29.43
N ASN A 211 1.69 3.45 28.81
CA ASN A 211 0.23 3.62 28.79
C ASN A 211 -0.49 2.41 28.18
N ILE A 212 -1.09 1.61 29.06
CA ILE A 212 -1.83 0.38 28.72
C ILE A 212 -3.00 0.68 27.77
N ARG A 213 -3.67 1.82 27.92
CA ARG A 213 -4.78 2.24 27.05
C ARG A 213 -4.36 2.37 25.58
N LEU A 214 -3.13 2.77 25.32
CA LEU A 214 -2.57 2.88 23.97
C LEU A 214 -1.99 1.56 23.44
N LYS A 215 -1.57 0.65 24.31
CA LYS A 215 -1.03 -0.67 23.92
C LYS A 215 -2.14 -1.65 23.54
N LYS A 216 -3.25 -1.68 24.27
CA LYS A 216 -4.37 -2.62 24.06
C LYS A 216 -4.86 -2.70 22.59
N PRO A 217 -5.19 -1.59 21.90
CA PRO A 217 -5.66 -1.66 20.51
C PRO A 217 -4.57 -2.16 19.55
N ILE A 218 -3.30 -1.85 19.80
CA ILE A 218 -2.19 -2.33 18.97
C ILE A 218 -2.01 -3.85 19.14
N ILE A 219 -2.11 -4.36 20.36
CA ILE A 219 -2.03 -5.81 20.65
C ILE A 219 -3.17 -6.54 19.95
N ARG A 220 -4.41 -6.05 20.05
CA ARG A 220 -5.57 -6.65 19.36
C ARG A 220 -5.37 -6.72 17.85
N LEU A 221 -4.89 -5.62 17.25
CA LEU A 221 -4.63 -5.58 15.80
C LEU A 221 -3.46 -6.49 15.41
N ALA A 222 -2.40 -6.55 16.23
CA ALA A 222 -1.26 -7.43 15.97
C ALA A 222 -1.69 -8.91 16.05
N ALA A 223 -2.47 -9.29 17.08
CA ALA A 223 -3.07 -10.62 17.16
C ALA A 223 -3.96 -10.92 15.94
N GLY A 224 -4.77 -9.94 15.51
CA GLY A 224 -5.57 -10.06 14.29
C GLY A 224 -4.74 -10.32 13.04
N VAL A 225 -3.53 -9.77 12.93
CA VAL A 225 -2.64 -10.04 11.78
C VAL A 225 -2.18 -11.50 11.71
N PHE A 226 -2.04 -12.20 12.85
CA PHE A 226 -1.70 -13.61 12.87
C PHE A 226 -2.91 -14.51 12.61
N ILE A 227 -4.02 -14.22 13.29
CA ILE A 227 -5.20 -15.12 13.34
C ILE A 227 -6.10 -14.93 12.11
N SER A 228 -6.33 -13.69 11.65
CA SER A 228 -7.32 -13.38 10.62
C SER A 228 -7.05 -14.09 9.29
N GLY A 229 -5.78 -14.27 8.92
CA GLY A 229 -5.42 -14.92 7.67
C GLY A 229 -5.89 -16.37 7.62
N TRP A 230 -5.62 -17.10 8.67
CA TRP A 230 -5.97 -18.52 8.76
C TRP A 230 -7.46 -18.74 8.97
N VAL A 231 -8.07 -18.04 9.93
CA VAL A 231 -9.49 -18.20 10.26
C VAL A 231 -10.39 -17.81 9.07
N ILE A 232 -10.12 -16.65 8.43
CA ILE A 232 -10.94 -16.20 7.31
C ILE A 232 -10.72 -17.11 6.09
N TYR A 233 -9.50 -17.62 5.89
CA TYR A 233 -9.22 -18.59 4.83
C TYR A 233 -10.11 -19.84 4.96
N LEU A 234 -10.18 -20.43 6.15
CA LEU A 234 -11.04 -21.58 6.42
C LEU A 234 -12.53 -21.29 6.23
N CYS A 235 -12.98 -20.08 6.58
CA CYS A 235 -14.40 -19.70 6.49
C CYS A 235 -14.85 -19.38 5.05
N LEU A 236 -14.02 -18.72 4.25
CA LEU A 236 -14.41 -18.20 2.94
C LEU A 236 -14.08 -19.16 1.78
N ILE A 237 -13.02 -19.93 1.91
CA ILE A 237 -12.58 -20.80 0.82
C ILE A 237 -13.17 -22.19 1.03
N LYS A 238 -14.33 -22.39 0.42
CA LYS A 238 -14.99 -23.70 0.32
C LYS A 238 -14.61 -24.45 -0.97
N GLU A 239 -13.97 -23.76 -1.92
CA GLU A 239 -13.56 -24.35 -3.21
C GLU A 239 -12.26 -25.13 -3.06
N GLU A 240 -12.10 -26.15 -3.88
CA GLU A 240 -10.89 -26.95 -3.94
C GLU A 240 -9.65 -26.07 -4.15
N PRO A 241 -8.55 -26.36 -3.46
CA PRO A 241 -7.33 -25.56 -3.60
C PRO A 241 -6.82 -25.66 -5.03
N LEU A 242 -6.56 -24.49 -5.63
CA LEU A 242 -6.01 -24.43 -6.99
C LEU A 242 -4.68 -25.20 -7.03
N ILE A 243 -4.61 -26.26 -7.85
CA ILE A 243 -3.37 -27.03 -8.02
C ILE A 243 -2.37 -26.14 -8.77
N VAL A 244 -1.45 -25.55 -8.02
CA VAL A 244 -0.40 -24.69 -8.56
C VAL A 244 0.92 -25.46 -8.58
N PRO A 245 1.65 -25.50 -9.71
CA PRO A 245 2.98 -26.11 -9.76
C PRO A 245 3.92 -25.51 -8.71
N PHE A 246 4.70 -26.34 -8.03
CA PHE A 246 5.59 -25.94 -6.94
C PHE A 246 6.51 -24.76 -7.31
N ALA A 247 7.06 -24.76 -8.53
CA ALA A 247 7.88 -23.67 -9.05
C ALA A 247 7.18 -22.29 -9.01
N LYS A 248 5.86 -22.25 -9.30
CA LYS A 248 5.08 -21.01 -9.26
C LYS A 248 4.74 -20.60 -7.83
N LYS A 249 4.59 -21.53 -6.91
CA LYS A 249 4.31 -21.29 -5.50
C LYS A 249 5.48 -20.61 -4.78
N ILE A 250 6.71 -20.89 -5.20
CA ILE A 250 7.93 -20.31 -4.61
C ILE A 250 8.19 -18.89 -5.12
N THR A 251 7.61 -18.46 -6.26
CA THR A 251 7.94 -17.16 -6.86
C THR A 251 7.78 -15.95 -5.94
N PRO A 252 6.75 -15.81 -5.08
CA PRO A 252 6.64 -14.66 -4.17
C PRO A 252 7.77 -14.64 -3.12
N ILE A 253 8.17 -15.79 -2.65
CA ILE A 253 9.26 -15.94 -1.65
C ILE A 253 10.61 -15.54 -2.28
N ILE A 254 10.89 -16.00 -3.49
CA ILE A 254 12.09 -15.60 -4.26
C ILE A 254 12.11 -14.09 -4.46
N MET A 255 10.97 -13.48 -4.84
CA MET A 255 10.87 -12.02 -4.98
C MET A 255 11.18 -11.27 -3.69
N LEU A 256 10.81 -11.82 -2.54
CA LEU A 256 11.14 -11.26 -1.24
C LEU A 256 12.64 -11.36 -0.94
N ALA A 257 13.26 -12.51 -1.22
CA ALA A 257 14.71 -12.70 -1.07
C ALA A 257 15.52 -11.76 -1.98
N VAL A 258 15.13 -11.62 -3.24
CA VAL A 258 15.74 -10.65 -4.16
C VAL A 258 15.60 -9.22 -3.64
N ALA A 259 14.44 -8.86 -3.08
CA ALA A 259 14.23 -7.53 -2.51
C ALA A 259 15.18 -7.25 -1.34
N THR A 260 15.44 -8.23 -0.46
CA THR A 260 16.40 -8.06 0.66
C THR A 260 17.80 -7.79 0.13
N ILE A 261 18.27 -8.57 -0.84
CA ILE A 261 19.60 -8.41 -1.46
C ILE A 261 19.73 -7.02 -2.12
N VAL A 262 18.71 -6.60 -2.89
CA VAL A 262 18.72 -5.29 -3.57
C VAL A 262 18.77 -4.13 -2.58
N ILE A 263 18.10 -4.24 -1.42
CA ILE A 263 18.16 -3.18 -0.40
C ILE A 263 19.54 -3.12 0.23
N LEU A 264 20.09 -4.24 0.61
CA LEU A 264 21.43 -4.29 1.19
C LEU A 264 22.44 -3.66 0.23
N ASN A 265 22.38 -3.98 -1.07
CA ASN A 265 23.27 -3.39 -2.07
C ASN A 265 23.01 -1.89 -2.31
N LYS A 266 21.75 -1.44 -2.31
CA LYS A 266 21.41 0.00 -2.53
C LYS A 266 21.74 0.90 -1.35
N MET A 267 21.91 0.37 -0.15
CA MET A 267 22.42 1.15 0.98
C MET A 267 23.87 1.57 0.75
N VAL A 268 24.61 0.83 -0.09
CA VAL A 268 26.02 1.10 -0.44
C VAL A 268 26.12 2.08 -1.62
N THR A 269 25.12 2.15 -2.52
CA THR A 269 25.20 2.93 -3.76
C THR A 269 24.29 4.16 -3.77
N LYS A 270 24.81 5.33 -4.22
CA LYS A 270 24.02 6.56 -4.43
C LYS A 270 23.15 6.42 -5.69
N SER A 271 21.84 6.62 -5.55
CA SER A 271 20.91 6.58 -6.69
C SER A 271 20.89 7.92 -7.47
N SER A 272 20.58 7.84 -8.78
CA SER A 272 20.43 9.01 -9.66
C SER A 272 19.36 9.99 -9.13
N GLN A 273 19.76 11.25 -8.88
CA GLN A 273 18.90 12.29 -8.29
C GLN A 273 17.73 12.70 -9.22
N LYS A 274 17.95 12.75 -10.53
CA LYS A 274 16.91 13.19 -11.50
C LYS A 274 15.67 12.26 -11.51
N ILE A 275 15.89 10.95 -11.55
CA ILE A 275 14.82 9.95 -11.56
C ILE A 275 14.05 9.97 -10.23
N THR A 276 14.75 10.11 -9.11
CA THR A 276 14.12 10.18 -7.79
C THR A 276 13.22 11.41 -7.64
N ILE A 277 13.63 12.57 -8.17
CA ILE A 277 12.82 13.80 -8.15
C ILE A 277 11.57 13.66 -9.01
N PHE A 278 11.68 13.07 -10.21
CA PHE A 278 10.55 12.82 -11.10
C PHE A 278 9.49 11.92 -10.46
N LEU A 279 9.92 10.80 -9.89
CA LEU A 279 9.02 9.86 -9.20
C LEU A 279 8.42 10.47 -7.93
N ARG A 280 9.20 11.25 -7.16
CA ARG A 280 8.73 11.93 -5.94
C ARG A 280 7.67 12.97 -6.23
N LYS A 281 7.78 13.69 -7.34
CA LYS A 281 6.79 14.70 -7.78
C LYS A 281 5.59 14.08 -8.53
N LYS A 282 5.36 12.78 -8.43
CA LYS A 282 4.24 12.07 -9.08
C LYS A 282 4.19 12.33 -10.59
N TRP A 283 5.34 12.24 -11.26
CA TRP A 283 5.48 12.54 -12.69
C TRP A 283 5.01 13.95 -13.06
N PHE A 284 5.10 14.88 -12.15
CA PHE A 284 4.60 16.25 -12.27
C PHE A 284 3.10 16.38 -12.58
N TYR A 285 2.33 15.30 -12.38
CA TYR A 285 0.89 15.25 -12.66
C TYR A 285 0.12 16.42 -12.04
N THR A 286 0.40 16.77 -10.79
CA THR A 286 -0.22 17.91 -10.11
C THR A 286 0.07 19.24 -10.84
N LYS A 287 1.31 19.47 -11.28
CA LYS A 287 1.67 20.68 -12.04
C LYS A 287 0.98 20.74 -13.40
N VAL A 288 0.89 19.59 -14.09
CA VAL A 288 0.25 19.52 -15.40
C VAL A 288 -1.25 19.81 -15.29
N ILE A 289 -1.94 19.21 -14.31
CA ILE A 289 -3.37 19.47 -14.09
C ILE A 289 -3.60 20.93 -13.71
N HIS A 290 -2.94 21.45 -12.69
CA HIS A 290 -3.15 22.83 -12.27
C HIS A 290 -2.83 23.84 -13.37
N LYS A 291 -1.77 23.63 -14.15
CA LYS A 291 -1.48 24.53 -15.29
C LYS A 291 -2.53 24.42 -16.40
N LYS A 292 -3.02 23.21 -16.74
CA LYS A 292 -4.04 23.03 -17.77
C LYS A 292 -5.40 23.55 -17.32
N THR A 293 -5.84 23.24 -16.10
CA THR A 293 -7.12 23.75 -15.57
C THR A 293 -7.11 25.26 -15.45
N LEU A 294 -6.02 25.87 -14.93
CA LEU A 294 -5.90 27.32 -14.88
C LEU A 294 -5.89 27.99 -16.26
N LYS A 295 -5.29 27.37 -17.28
CA LYS A 295 -5.37 27.87 -18.66
C LYS A 295 -6.80 27.79 -19.20
N ILE A 296 -7.48 26.66 -19.03
CA ILE A 296 -8.85 26.44 -19.49
C ILE A 296 -9.80 27.41 -18.80
N THR A 297 -9.73 27.57 -17.49
CA THR A 297 -10.59 28.48 -16.73
C THR A 297 -10.31 29.96 -17.04
N LYS A 298 -9.05 30.35 -17.30
CA LYS A 298 -8.74 31.68 -17.79
C LYS A 298 -9.32 31.94 -19.21
N SER A 299 -9.15 31.02 -20.15
CA SER A 299 -9.65 31.18 -21.49
C SER A 299 -11.19 31.23 -21.54
N SER A 300 -11.86 30.36 -20.75
CA SER A 300 -13.34 30.38 -20.67
C SER A 300 -13.89 31.63 -19.98
N ARG A 301 -13.20 32.18 -18.97
CA ARG A 301 -13.59 33.47 -18.37
C ARG A 301 -13.39 34.63 -19.30
N VAL A 302 -12.26 34.72 -20.00
CA VAL A 302 -12.00 35.78 -20.97
C VAL A 302 -13.00 35.71 -22.13
N SER A 303 -13.29 34.54 -22.68
CA SER A 303 -14.28 34.38 -23.73
C SER A 303 -15.71 34.65 -23.26
N GLY A 304 -16.03 34.33 -21.99
CA GLY A 304 -17.35 34.66 -21.41
C GLY A 304 -17.54 36.16 -21.20
N VAL A 305 -16.52 36.83 -20.68
CA VAL A 305 -16.54 38.29 -20.45
C VAL A 305 -16.60 39.05 -21.79
N LEU A 306 -15.82 38.67 -22.81
CA LEU A 306 -15.86 39.28 -24.11
C LEU A 306 -17.24 39.11 -24.75
N ARG A 307 -17.86 37.93 -24.70
CA ARG A 307 -19.22 37.71 -25.20
C ARG A 307 -20.29 38.51 -24.47
N SER A 308 -20.15 38.76 -23.18
CA SER A 308 -21.09 39.56 -22.41
C SER A 308 -20.91 41.07 -22.63
N LEU A 309 -19.73 41.53 -23.06
CA LEU A 309 -19.46 42.93 -23.40
C LEU A 309 -19.84 43.27 -24.85
N ASP A 310 -19.83 42.29 -25.76
CA ASP A 310 -20.23 42.49 -27.16
C ASP A 310 -21.75 42.42 -27.38
N GLN A 311 -22.54 42.12 -26.35
CA GLN A 311 -24.02 42.07 -26.39
C GLN A 311 -24.67 43.22 -25.61
N GLY A 312 -23.94 44.23 -25.19
CA GLY A 312 -24.41 45.44 -24.51
C GLY A 312 -24.43 46.65 -25.38
#